data_27a30d04774640682591f402c143c256
#
_entry.id   27a30d04774640682591f402c143c256
#
_cell.length_a   1.000
_cell.length_b   1.000
_cell.length_c   1.000
_cell.angle_alpha   90.00
_cell.angle_beta   90.00
_cell.angle_gamma   90.00
#
_symmetry.space_group_name_H-M   'P 1'
#
loop_
_entity.id
_entity.type
_entity.pdbx_description
1 polymer ?
#
loop_
_entity_poly.entity_id
_entity_poly.type
_entity_poly.pdbx_seq_one_letter_code
_entity_poly.pdbx_strand_id
1 'polypeptide(L)'
;MKKILSLTFVILFNYIIKGQNKEVAVVINHLYDGEVLNFDNTYIVGDNIPIRFDRIEYYIHLNSLISNQNIATDLIDKYILVNANQNNYNIGEIELLDDDLISLNFNIGVEYNLNHADPSLQDSSHPLAPQFPSMHWGWAAGYRFAALEGMIDKNQDSVIETVFQYHPVDDSYYSDTITYDGIIENDNNVTIFINANYDRLIENIGTDEGGVYHGIHEENGLLMDNFSQNNVFTVPENLNLKEISISNTAFPNPFSNTIQLDLNENSIVKIYNPIGKLVDEYKLDKRQHQINTQTLLNGIYILSIQSKSGTENIKLLKN
;
A
#
# COMPACT_ATOMS: atom_id res chain seq x y z
N MET A 1 -27.62 72.51 8.03
CA MET A 1 -27.68 71.12 7.66
C MET A 1 -26.25 70.53 7.72
N LYS A 2 -25.89 69.80 8.75
CA LYS A 2 -24.58 69.08 8.88
C LYS A 2 -24.74 67.71 8.25
N LYS A 3 -23.99 67.42 7.16
CA LYS A 3 -23.90 66.10 6.57
C LYS A 3 -22.98 65.23 7.45
N ILE A 4 -23.52 64.20 8.05
CA ILE A 4 -22.75 63.17 8.74
C ILE A 4 -22.26 62.18 7.70
N LEU A 5 -20.95 62.10 7.47
CA LEU A 5 -20.28 61.13 6.62
C LEU A 5 -20.09 59.85 7.46
N SER A 6 -20.89 58.82 7.17
CA SER A 6 -20.71 57.50 7.79
C SER A 6 -19.57 56.78 7.12
N LEU A 7 -18.45 56.56 7.82
CA LEU A 7 -17.31 55.76 7.35
C LEU A 7 -17.55 54.29 7.72
N THR A 8 -17.96 53.50 6.76
CA THR A 8 -18.11 52.03 6.97
C THR A 8 -16.72 51.43 6.90
N PHE A 9 -16.23 50.94 8.05
CA PHE A 9 -14.96 50.22 8.16
C PHE A 9 -15.23 48.74 7.78
N VAL A 10 -14.77 48.32 6.60
CA VAL A 10 -14.80 46.91 6.19
C VAL A 10 -13.57 46.25 6.79
N ILE A 11 -13.77 45.44 7.83
CA ILE A 11 -12.74 44.59 8.41
C ILE A 11 -12.65 43.33 7.53
N LEU A 12 -11.62 43.27 6.70
CA LEU A 12 -11.22 42.06 5.99
C LEU A 12 -10.56 41.10 7.00
N PHE A 13 -11.27 40.10 7.45
CA PHE A 13 -10.66 38.99 8.16
C PHE A 13 -9.92 38.13 7.14
N ASN A 14 -8.58 38.26 7.12
CA ASN A 14 -7.75 37.25 6.48
C ASN A 14 -7.77 36.00 7.36
N TYR A 15 -8.55 35.00 7.00
CA TYR A 15 -8.41 33.65 7.54
C TYR A 15 -7.08 33.10 7.00
N ILE A 16 -6.09 32.99 7.86
CA ILE A 16 -4.89 32.19 7.58
C ILE A 16 -5.36 30.74 7.76
N ILE A 17 -5.59 30.04 6.66
CA ILE A 17 -5.75 28.58 6.68
C ILE A 17 -4.38 28.05 7.13
N LYS A 18 -4.32 27.53 8.36
CA LYS A 18 -3.13 26.88 8.88
C LYS A 18 -3.29 25.40 8.57
N GLY A 19 -2.47 24.89 7.65
CA GLY A 19 -2.43 23.45 7.36
C GLY A 19 -2.11 22.65 8.62
N GLN A 20 -2.61 21.43 8.69
CA GLN A 20 -2.33 20.48 9.76
C GLN A 20 -1.46 19.34 9.20
N ASN A 21 -0.33 19.06 9.86
CA ASN A 21 0.49 17.92 9.50
C ASN A 21 -0.16 16.64 10.00
N LYS A 22 -0.34 15.67 9.09
CA LYS A 22 -0.79 14.31 9.42
C LYS A 22 0.13 13.28 8.80
N GLU A 23 0.34 12.18 9.49
CA GLU A 23 0.95 10.99 8.93
C GLU A 23 -0.01 10.35 7.93
N VAL A 24 0.48 10.11 6.71
CA VAL A 24 -0.29 9.50 5.63
C VAL A 24 0.28 8.13 5.30
N ALA A 25 -0.59 7.13 5.22
CA ALA A 25 -0.23 5.78 4.82
C ALA A 25 -1.25 5.21 3.83
N VAL A 26 -0.77 4.32 2.94
CA VAL A 26 -1.61 3.53 2.03
C VAL A 26 -1.49 2.07 2.43
N VAL A 27 -2.63 1.41 2.56
CA VAL A 27 -2.74 -0.04 2.81
C VAL A 27 -3.38 -0.68 1.60
N ILE A 28 -2.64 -1.59 0.95
CA ILE A 28 -3.12 -2.30 -0.24
C ILE A 28 -3.34 -3.76 0.10
N ASN A 29 -4.59 -4.22 -0.01
CA ASN A 29 -4.94 -5.63 0.06
C ASN A 29 -4.81 -6.24 -1.33
N HIS A 30 -3.96 -7.22 -1.49
CA HIS A 30 -3.73 -7.91 -2.75
C HIS A 30 -4.70 -9.07 -2.88
N LEU A 31 -5.57 -9.03 -3.89
CA LEU A 31 -6.65 -10.00 -4.07
C LEU A 31 -6.58 -10.66 -5.46
N TYR A 32 -7.02 -11.91 -5.50
CA TYR A 32 -7.36 -12.64 -6.71
C TYR A 32 -8.70 -13.35 -6.52
N ASP A 33 -9.66 -13.08 -7.37
CA ASP A 33 -11.04 -13.59 -7.28
C ASP A 33 -11.68 -13.36 -5.89
N GLY A 34 -11.42 -12.19 -5.31
CA GLY A 34 -11.94 -11.76 -4.00
C GLY A 34 -11.22 -12.34 -2.77
N GLU A 35 -10.29 -13.27 -2.96
CA GLU A 35 -9.50 -13.87 -1.88
C GLU A 35 -8.10 -13.25 -1.82
N VAL A 36 -7.45 -13.33 -0.66
CA VAL A 36 -6.08 -12.81 -0.49
C VAL A 36 -5.12 -13.55 -1.43
N LEU A 37 -4.39 -12.80 -2.25
CA LEU A 37 -3.37 -13.34 -3.14
C LEU A 37 -2.28 -14.07 -2.35
N ASN A 38 -1.93 -15.27 -2.79
CA ASN A 38 -0.81 -16.04 -2.27
C ASN A 38 0.02 -16.59 -3.44
N PHE A 39 1.30 -16.25 -3.49
CA PHE A 39 2.22 -16.66 -4.55
C PHE A 39 2.48 -18.18 -4.60
N ASP A 40 2.21 -18.90 -3.51
CA ASP A 40 2.29 -20.38 -3.47
C ASP A 40 1.05 -21.05 -4.09
N ASN A 41 -0.04 -20.29 -4.34
CA ASN A 41 -1.26 -20.83 -4.89
C ASN A 41 -1.21 -20.87 -6.43
N THR A 42 -1.99 -21.81 -6.97
CA THR A 42 -2.34 -21.87 -8.39
C THR A 42 -3.74 -21.29 -8.56
N TYR A 43 -3.89 -20.39 -9.52
CA TYR A 43 -5.14 -19.77 -9.91
C TYR A 43 -5.56 -20.27 -11.29
N ILE A 44 -6.71 -19.82 -11.79
CA ILE A 44 -7.22 -20.22 -13.11
C ILE A 44 -7.46 -18.97 -13.94
N VAL A 45 -7.01 -18.98 -15.19
CA VAL A 45 -7.28 -17.93 -16.18
C VAL A 45 -7.86 -18.52 -17.47
N GLY A 46 -8.54 -17.69 -18.27
CA GLY A 46 -9.09 -18.07 -19.56
C GLY A 46 -9.88 -19.39 -19.53
N ASP A 47 -9.59 -20.28 -20.47
CA ASP A 47 -10.25 -21.58 -20.62
C ASP A 47 -9.68 -22.64 -19.66
N ASN A 48 -9.73 -22.36 -18.37
CA ASN A 48 -9.24 -23.24 -17.29
C ASN A 48 -7.72 -23.47 -17.30
N ILE A 49 -6.94 -22.49 -17.69
CA ILE A 49 -5.48 -22.57 -17.67
C ILE A 49 -4.96 -22.28 -16.25
N PRO A 50 -4.23 -23.22 -15.63
CA PRO A 50 -3.59 -22.99 -14.35
C PRO A 50 -2.47 -21.94 -14.44
N ILE A 51 -2.48 -20.95 -13.54
CA ILE A 51 -1.50 -19.87 -13.46
C ILE A 51 -0.92 -19.78 -12.06
N ARG A 52 0.37 -19.47 -11.96
CA ARG A 52 1.04 -19.07 -10.74
C ARG A 52 1.79 -17.77 -10.99
N PHE A 53 1.63 -16.81 -10.09
CA PHE A 53 2.39 -15.57 -10.10
C PHE A 53 3.73 -15.78 -9.39
N ASP A 54 4.79 -15.17 -9.93
CA ASP A 54 6.11 -15.13 -9.32
C ASP A 54 6.47 -13.70 -8.87
N ARG A 55 5.88 -12.68 -9.54
CA ARG A 55 6.10 -11.25 -9.23
C ARG A 55 4.94 -10.39 -9.67
N ILE A 56 4.51 -9.50 -8.80
CA ILE A 56 3.58 -8.40 -9.12
C ILE A 56 4.11 -7.15 -8.45
N GLU A 57 4.63 -6.23 -9.26
CA GLU A 57 5.13 -4.92 -8.82
C GLU A 57 4.68 -3.84 -9.81
N TYR A 58 4.37 -2.64 -9.32
CA TYR A 58 4.01 -1.50 -10.17
C TYR A 58 4.17 -0.19 -9.42
N TYR A 59 4.38 0.89 -10.18
CA TYR A 59 4.47 2.22 -9.60
C TYR A 59 3.10 2.89 -9.52
N ILE A 60 2.82 3.49 -8.36
CA ILE A 60 1.75 4.47 -8.16
C ILE A 60 2.39 5.83 -7.96
N HIS A 61 2.05 6.80 -8.79
CA HIS A 61 2.36 8.22 -8.61
C HIS A 61 1.19 8.90 -7.90
N LEU A 62 1.38 9.30 -6.66
CA LEU A 62 0.36 9.97 -5.85
C LEU A 62 0.32 11.45 -6.21
N ASN A 63 -0.84 11.96 -6.65
CA ASN A 63 -0.96 13.33 -7.13
C ASN A 63 -1.50 14.29 -6.07
N SER A 64 -2.65 13.97 -5.49
CA SER A 64 -3.30 14.85 -4.53
C SER A 64 -4.31 14.14 -3.64
N LEU A 65 -4.48 14.68 -2.45
CA LEU A 65 -5.62 14.38 -1.57
C LEU A 65 -6.69 15.46 -1.75
N ILE A 66 -7.94 15.05 -1.86
CA ILE A 66 -9.08 15.95 -2.12
C ILE A 66 -10.00 15.95 -0.90
N SER A 67 -10.35 17.15 -0.40
CA SER A 67 -11.32 17.29 0.68
C SER A 67 -12.77 17.37 0.17
N ASN A 68 -13.75 17.27 1.09
CA ASN A 68 -15.16 17.42 0.80
C ASN A 68 -15.53 18.82 0.28
N GLN A 69 -14.68 19.83 0.53
CA GLN A 69 -14.80 21.18 0.00
C GLN A 69 -14.15 21.33 -1.38
N ASN A 70 -13.67 20.22 -1.98
CA ASN A 70 -12.95 20.18 -3.24
C ASN A 70 -11.63 20.97 -3.20
N ILE A 71 -10.97 21.00 -2.04
CA ILE A 71 -9.63 21.56 -1.88
C ILE A 71 -8.62 20.43 -2.11
N ALA A 72 -7.69 20.66 -3.02
CA ALA A 72 -6.62 19.71 -3.31
C ALA A 72 -5.38 20.03 -2.45
N THR A 73 -4.82 19.00 -1.82
CA THR A 73 -3.48 19.02 -1.24
C THR A 73 -2.56 18.21 -2.17
N ASP A 74 -1.64 18.87 -2.85
CA ASP A 74 -0.73 18.23 -3.79
C ASP A 74 0.30 17.35 -3.07
N LEU A 75 0.52 16.15 -3.60
CA LEU A 75 1.51 15.17 -3.12
C LEU A 75 2.74 15.20 -4.04
N ILE A 76 3.56 16.25 -3.86
CA ILE A 76 4.73 16.48 -4.73
C ILE A 76 5.75 15.36 -4.52
N ASP A 77 6.20 14.76 -5.64
CA ASP A 77 7.24 13.72 -5.68
C ASP A 77 6.94 12.52 -4.76
N LYS A 78 5.66 12.14 -4.67
CA LYS A 78 5.22 11.00 -3.87
C LYS A 78 4.91 9.80 -4.74
N TYR A 79 5.68 8.75 -4.56
CA TYR A 79 5.55 7.48 -5.26
C TYR A 79 5.40 6.32 -4.30
N ILE A 80 4.77 5.26 -4.77
CA ILE A 80 4.80 3.93 -4.16
C ILE A 80 5.31 2.96 -5.22
N LEU A 81 6.30 2.15 -4.91
CA LEU A 81 6.55 0.90 -5.62
C LEU A 81 5.76 -0.17 -4.89
N VAL A 82 4.61 -0.52 -5.46
CA VAL A 82 3.79 -1.62 -4.94
C VAL A 82 4.50 -2.93 -5.19
N ASN A 83 4.59 -3.76 -4.15
CA ASN A 83 5.01 -5.15 -4.23
C ASN A 83 3.91 -6.00 -3.57
N ALA A 84 3.33 -6.94 -4.29
CA ALA A 84 2.19 -7.71 -3.79
C ALA A 84 2.52 -8.65 -2.61
N ASN A 85 3.76 -8.67 -2.13
CA ASN A 85 4.13 -9.27 -0.85
C ASN A 85 4.10 -8.27 0.34
N GLN A 86 3.75 -7.00 0.09
CA GLN A 86 3.75 -5.94 1.10
C GLN A 86 2.43 -5.17 1.04
N ASN A 87 1.77 -4.99 2.19
CA ASN A 87 0.48 -4.29 2.26
C ASN A 87 0.59 -2.82 2.66
N ASN A 88 1.62 -2.43 3.42
CA ASN A 88 1.67 -1.12 4.07
C ASN A 88 2.74 -0.23 3.46
N TYR A 89 2.36 1.00 3.08
CA TYR A 89 3.23 2.01 2.48
C TYR A 89 3.08 3.32 3.25
N ASN A 90 4.15 3.74 3.92
CA ASN A 90 4.19 5.04 4.61
C ASN A 90 4.58 6.12 3.61
N ILE A 91 3.73 7.16 3.48
CA ILE A 91 3.95 8.31 2.61
C ILE A 91 4.66 9.44 3.37
N GLY A 92 4.61 9.40 4.70
CA GLY A 92 5.18 10.38 5.62
C GLY A 92 4.21 11.48 6.04
N GLU A 93 4.75 12.50 6.68
CA GLU A 93 3.99 13.68 7.09
C GLU A 93 3.61 14.53 5.88
N ILE A 94 2.34 14.89 5.79
CA ILE A 94 1.77 15.78 4.77
C ILE A 94 1.06 16.93 5.48
N GLU A 95 1.37 18.18 5.07
CA GLU A 95 0.64 19.36 5.51
C GLU A 95 -0.67 19.46 4.72
N LEU A 96 -1.77 19.09 5.35
CA LEU A 96 -3.11 19.12 4.73
C LEU A 96 -3.65 20.55 4.74
N LEU A 97 -4.21 20.96 3.60
CA LEU A 97 -4.90 22.27 3.48
C LEU A 97 -6.32 22.20 4.06
N ASP A 98 -6.93 21.02 4.07
CA ASP A 98 -8.21 20.70 4.67
C ASP A 98 -8.13 19.25 5.16
N ASP A 99 -8.71 18.93 6.30
CA ASP A 99 -8.64 17.64 6.96
C ASP A 99 -9.86 16.75 6.78
N ASP A 100 -10.90 17.22 6.10
CA ASP A 100 -12.09 16.42 5.77
C ASP A 100 -11.92 15.79 4.37
N LEU A 101 -11.00 14.83 4.30
CA LEU A 101 -10.59 14.19 3.04
C LEU A 101 -11.63 13.19 2.54
N ILE A 102 -11.86 13.17 1.23
CA ILE A 102 -12.81 12.24 0.57
C ILE A 102 -12.15 11.35 -0.49
N SER A 103 -11.08 11.82 -1.16
CA SER A 103 -10.46 11.03 -2.22
C SER A 103 -8.98 11.27 -2.39
N LEU A 104 -8.31 10.26 -2.99
CA LEU A 104 -6.94 10.29 -3.48
C LEU A 104 -6.94 10.26 -5.00
N ASN A 105 -6.18 11.16 -5.61
CA ASN A 105 -5.86 11.09 -7.04
C ASN A 105 -4.47 10.52 -7.25
N PHE A 106 -4.33 9.58 -8.17
CA PHE A 106 -3.05 8.97 -8.52
C PHE A 106 -3.02 8.48 -9.98
N ASN A 107 -1.82 8.20 -10.49
CA ASN A 107 -1.59 7.57 -11.79
C ASN A 107 -0.78 6.28 -11.59
N ILE A 108 -0.83 5.38 -12.56
CA ILE A 108 0.05 4.21 -12.63
C ILE A 108 1.22 4.54 -13.56
N GLY A 109 2.43 4.26 -13.08
CA GLY A 109 3.66 4.53 -13.79
C GLY A 109 4.49 5.67 -13.19
N VAL A 110 5.44 6.18 -13.97
CA VAL A 110 6.35 7.26 -13.58
C VAL A 110 6.22 8.40 -14.59
N GLU A 111 6.05 9.63 -14.11
CA GLU A 111 5.93 10.80 -14.99
C GLU A 111 7.20 11.04 -15.82
N TYR A 112 7.05 11.65 -16.99
CA TYR A 112 8.10 11.80 -18.00
C TYR A 112 9.44 12.30 -17.46
N ASN A 113 9.42 13.36 -16.66
CA ASN A 113 10.66 13.99 -16.17
C ASN A 113 11.47 13.07 -15.26
N LEU A 114 10.80 12.27 -14.42
CA LEU A 114 11.43 11.30 -13.51
C LEU A 114 11.68 9.96 -14.19
N ASN A 115 10.87 9.58 -15.19
CA ASN A 115 11.05 8.36 -15.95
C ASN A 115 12.41 8.29 -16.68
N HIS A 116 12.92 9.44 -17.13
CA HIS A 116 14.20 9.55 -17.81
C HIS A 116 15.32 10.15 -16.95
N ALA A 117 15.09 10.35 -15.65
CA ALA A 117 16.09 10.78 -14.70
C ALA A 117 17.02 9.64 -14.27
N ASP A 118 18.15 9.99 -13.63
CA ASP A 118 19.07 9.00 -13.08
C ASP A 118 18.56 8.47 -11.72
N PRO A 119 18.17 7.18 -11.61
CA PRO A 119 17.66 6.61 -10.36
C PRO A 119 18.66 6.68 -9.20
N SER A 120 19.97 6.74 -9.51
CA SER A 120 21.02 6.79 -8.49
C SER A 120 21.08 8.12 -7.74
N LEU A 121 20.38 9.14 -8.22
CA LEU A 121 20.25 10.43 -7.56
C LEU A 121 19.14 10.46 -6.51
N GLN A 122 18.29 9.44 -6.48
CA GLN A 122 17.24 9.29 -5.46
C GLN A 122 17.82 8.77 -4.15
N ASP A 123 17.25 9.19 -3.02
CA ASP A 123 17.54 8.58 -1.74
C ASP A 123 17.24 7.08 -1.77
N SER A 124 18.07 6.25 -1.12
CA SER A 124 17.95 4.79 -1.16
C SER A 124 16.59 4.24 -0.67
N SER A 125 15.85 5.03 0.09
CA SER A 125 14.49 4.73 0.55
C SER A 125 13.39 5.18 -0.41
N HIS A 126 13.73 5.97 -1.44
CA HIS A 126 12.77 6.46 -2.40
C HIS A 126 12.32 5.34 -3.35
N PRO A 127 11.03 5.21 -3.69
CA PRO A 127 10.55 4.15 -4.58
C PRO A 127 11.23 4.13 -5.96
N LEU A 128 11.66 5.29 -6.47
CA LEU A 128 12.37 5.41 -7.74
C LEU A 128 13.89 5.19 -7.63
N ALA A 129 14.45 4.91 -6.44
CA ALA A 129 15.85 4.50 -6.30
C ALA A 129 16.11 3.14 -6.99
N PRO A 130 17.38 2.76 -7.27
CA PRO A 130 17.71 1.47 -7.85
C PRO A 130 17.13 0.31 -7.05
N GLN A 131 16.34 -0.56 -7.69
CA GLN A 131 15.69 -1.73 -7.11
C GLN A 131 16.38 -3.03 -7.48
N PHE A 132 16.13 -4.09 -6.72
CA PHE A 132 16.52 -5.46 -7.08
C PHE A 132 15.37 -6.44 -6.80
N PRO A 133 14.86 -7.13 -7.85
CA PRO A 133 15.18 -7.00 -9.28
C PRO A 133 14.92 -5.60 -9.81
N SER A 134 15.69 -5.18 -10.85
CA SER A 134 15.60 -3.81 -11.35
C SER A 134 14.22 -3.47 -11.90
N MET A 135 13.71 -2.31 -11.51
CA MET A 135 12.53 -1.67 -12.10
C MET A 135 12.87 -0.55 -13.08
N HIS A 136 14.17 -0.31 -13.37
CA HIS A 136 14.63 0.67 -14.34
C HIS A 136 15.45 0.00 -15.44
N TRP A 137 15.16 0.33 -16.70
CA TRP A 137 15.75 -0.32 -17.87
C TRP A 137 16.71 0.57 -18.66
N GLY A 138 17.24 1.56 -18.00
CA GLY A 138 18.17 2.54 -18.58
C GLY A 138 17.46 3.81 -19.06
N TRP A 139 18.23 4.86 -19.26
CA TRP A 139 17.71 6.22 -19.45
C TRP A 139 16.87 6.40 -20.71
N ALA A 140 17.12 5.61 -21.76
CA ALA A 140 16.35 5.68 -22.99
C ALA A 140 14.96 5.03 -22.86
N ALA A 141 14.87 3.97 -22.06
CA ALA A 141 13.66 3.19 -21.89
C ALA A 141 12.86 3.65 -20.64
N GLY A 142 13.54 4.11 -19.59
CA GLY A 142 12.93 4.52 -18.34
C GLY A 142 12.61 3.36 -17.40
N TYR A 143 11.60 3.57 -16.55
CA TYR A 143 11.12 2.58 -15.60
C TYR A 143 10.17 1.56 -16.25
N ARG A 144 10.16 0.35 -15.74
CA ARG A 144 9.05 -0.58 -15.90
C ARG A 144 7.90 -0.06 -15.06
N PHE A 145 6.81 0.35 -15.68
CA PHE A 145 5.66 0.88 -14.92
C PHE A 145 4.96 -0.22 -14.14
N ALA A 146 5.02 -1.45 -14.67
CA ALA A 146 4.68 -2.66 -13.96
C ALA A 146 5.64 -3.80 -14.30
N ALA A 147 5.76 -4.78 -13.41
CA ALA A 147 6.38 -6.08 -13.65
C ALA A 147 5.40 -7.15 -13.15
N LEU A 148 4.74 -7.81 -14.10
CA LEU A 148 3.83 -8.91 -13.85
C LEU A 148 4.44 -10.17 -14.44
N GLU A 149 4.85 -11.11 -13.59
CA GLU A 149 5.62 -12.28 -13.99
C GLU A 149 5.05 -13.54 -13.35
N GLY A 150 5.13 -14.66 -14.08
CA GLY A 150 4.72 -15.96 -13.59
C GLY A 150 4.78 -17.05 -14.63
N MET A 151 4.09 -18.13 -14.36
CA MET A 151 4.05 -19.31 -15.23
C MET A 151 2.63 -19.85 -15.35
N ILE A 152 2.34 -20.49 -16.48
CA ILE A 152 1.08 -21.18 -16.78
C ILE A 152 1.30 -22.64 -17.18
N ASP A 153 0.29 -23.46 -16.98
CA ASP A 153 0.18 -24.80 -17.59
C ASP A 153 -0.61 -24.71 -18.91
N LYS A 154 0.05 -24.20 -19.96
CA LYS A 154 -0.59 -23.93 -21.25
C LYS A 154 -1.13 -25.18 -21.94
N ASN A 155 -0.43 -26.31 -21.82
CA ASN A 155 -0.79 -27.58 -22.46
C ASN A 155 -1.70 -28.46 -21.60
N GLN A 156 -2.00 -28.01 -20.37
CA GLN A 156 -2.85 -28.68 -19.38
C GLN A 156 -2.40 -30.12 -19.04
N ASP A 157 -1.08 -30.32 -18.97
CA ASP A 157 -0.48 -31.59 -18.58
C ASP A 157 -0.18 -31.69 -17.05
N SER A 158 -0.63 -30.71 -16.28
CA SER A 158 -0.42 -30.51 -14.85
C SER A 158 1.01 -30.04 -14.49
N VAL A 159 1.76 -29.51 -15.46
CA VAL A 159 3.07 -28.89 -15.24
C VAL A 159 3.00 -27.40 -15.58
N ILE A 160 3.19 -26.54 -14.59
CA ILE A 160 3.21 -25.09 -14.77
C ILE A 160 4.61 -24.67 -15.22
N GLU A 161 4.84 -24.50 -16.52
CA GLU A 161 6.18 -24.31 -17.10
C GLU A 161 6.29 -23.23 -18.18
N THR A 162 5.17 -22.78 -18.74
CA THR A 162 5.19 -21.72 -19.76
C THR A 162 5.23 -20.35 -19.08
N VAL A 163 6.29 -19.59 -19.33
CA VAL A 163 6.50 -18.27 -18.72
C VAL A 163 5.58 -17.22 -19.33
N PHE A 164 5.09 -16.31 -18.50
CA PHE A 164 4.58 -15.01 -18.94
C PHE A 164 5.31 -13.87 -18.20
N GLN A 165 5.59 -12.79 -18.94
CA GLN A 165 6.18 -11.57 -18.39
C GLN A 165 5.63 -10.35 -19.14
N TYR A 166 5.04 -9.41 -18.39
CA TYR A 166 4.56 -8.14 -18.90
C TYR A 166 5.34 -7.02 -18.22
N HIS A 167 6.14 -6.31 -19.03
CA HIS A 167 6.95 -5.18 -18.57
C HIS A 167 6.66 -3.96 -19.45
N PRO A 168 5.57 -3.22 -19.21
CA PRO A 168 5.30 -1.97 -19.89
C PRO A 168 6.40 -0.94 -19.57
N VAL A 169 7.08 -0.49 -20.63
CA VAL A 169 8.18 0.46 -20.57
C VAL A 169 8.01 1.43 -21.72
N ASP A 170 7.36 2.53 -21.51
CA ASP A 170 7.20 3.66 -22.42
C ASP A 170 6.35 4.75 -21.75
N ASP A 171 6.62 6.04 -22.05
CA ASP A 171 5.87 7.16 -21.50
C ASP A 171 4.39 7.15 -21.89
N SER A 172 4.03 6.55 -23.02
CA SER A 172 2.64 6.43 -23.47
C SER A 172 1.79 5.54 -22.55
N TYR A 173 2.41 4.76 -21.70
CA TYR A 173 1.75 3.89 -20.72
C TYR A 173 1.46 4.58 -19.39
N TYR A 174 1.93 5.82 -19.20
CA TYR A 174 1.56 6.58 -18.00
C TYR A 174 0.05 6.80 -17.99
N SER A 175 -0.64 6.26 -16.98
CA SER A 175 -2.09 6.18 -16.99
C SER A 175 -2.75 7.55 -16.87
N ASP A 176 -4.03 7.64 -17.26
CA ASP A 176 -4.89 8.74 -16.82
C ASP A 176 -5.02 8.73 -15.28
N THR A 177 -5.45 9.87 -14.73
CA THR A 177 -5.63 10.00 -13.28
C THR A 177 -6.80 9.15 -12.79
N ILE A 178 -6.53 8.31 -11.82
CA ILE A 178 -7.51 7.51 -11.09
C ILE A 178 -7.92 8.28 -9.83
N THR A 179 -9.22 8.48 -9.63
CA THR A 179 -9.78 9.03 -8.39
C THR A 179 -10.31 7.91 -7.51
N TYR A 180 -9.90 7.90 -6.26
CA TYR A 180 -10.17 6.81 -5.32
C TYR A 180 -10.70 7.34 -3.97
N ASP A 181 -11.80 6.77 -3.46
CA ASP A 181 -12.57 7.29 -2.32
C ASP A 181 -12.41 6.47 -1.02
N GLY A 182 -11.39 5.64 -0.91
CA GLY A 182 -11.16 4.75 0.26
C GLY A 182 -10.30 5.37 1.37
N ILE A 183 -10.58 6.60 1.79
CA ILE A 183 -9.80 7.30 2.82
C ILE A 183 -10.46 7.16 4.18
N ILE A 184 -9.65 6.84 5.20
CA ILE A 184 -10.04 6.90 6.61
C ILE A 184 -9.11 7.86 7.32
N GLU A 185 -9.72 8.83 7.95
CA GLU A 185 -9.04 9.88 8.70
C GLU A 185 -9.34 9.78 10.19
N ASN A 186 -8.33 10.07 11.00
CA ASN A 186 -8.48 10.26 12.45
C ASN A 186 -7.68 11.49 12.91
N ASP A 187 -7.63 11.76 14.22
CA ASP A 187 -7.03 12.99 14.75
C ASP A 187 -5.59 13.25 14.28
N ASN A 188 -4.78 12.20 14.11
CA ASN A 188 -3.35 12.33 13.80
C ASN A 188 -2.92 11.67 12.48
N ASN A 189 -3.74 10.80 11.91
CA ASN A 189 -3.36 9.96 10.77
C ASN A 189 -4.38 10.02 9.64
N VAL A 190 -3.90 9.77 8.43
CA VAL A 190 -4.73 9.45 7.26
C VAL A 190 -4.31 8.09 6.75
N THR A 191 -5.23 7.15 6.68
CA THR A 191 -4.99 5.83 6.11
C THR A 191 -5.92 5.61 4.92
N ILE A 192 -5.34 5.22 3.80
CA ILE A 192 -6.06 4.95 2.56
C ILE A 192 -6.03 3.45 2.34
N PHE A 193 -7.21 2.82 2.33
CA PHE A 193 -7.34 1.37 2.15
C PHE A 193 -7.76 1.04 0.73
N ILE A 194 -6.95 0.27 0.02
CA ILE A 194 -7.16 -0.12 -1.38
C ILE A 194 -7.18 -1.64 -1.48
N ASN A 195 -8.20 -2.21 -2.14
CA ASN A 195 -8.12 -3.56 -2.67
C ASN A 195 -7.56 -3.49 -4.09
N ALA A 196 -6.50 -4.24 -4.38
CA ALA A 196 -5.96 -4.43 -5.72
C ALA A 196 -6.35 -5.83 -6.22
N ASN A 197 -7.24 -5.88 -7.21
CA ASN A 197 -7.84 -7.12 -7.73
C ASN A 197 -7.09 -7.57 -8.99
N TYR A 198 -6.22 -8.56 -8.85
CA TYR A 198 -5.33 -8.99 -9.93
C TYR A 198 -6.00 -9.89 -10.97
N ASP A 199 -7.10 -10.56 -10.65
CA ASP A 199 -7.98 -11.21 -11.63
C ASP A 199 -8.46 -10.22 -12.69
N ARG A 200 -8.84 -9.01 -12.27
CA ARG A 200 -9.27 -7.91 -13.17
C ARG A 200 -8.10 -7.28 -13.92
N LEU A 201 -6.92 -7.23 -13.29
CA LEU A 201 -5.72 -6.68 -13.92
C LEU A 201 -5.29 -7.51 -15.14
N ILE A 202 -5.41 -8.84 -15.06
CA ILE A 202 -4.99 -9.75 -16.14
C ILE A 202 -6.11 -10.09 -17.12
N GLU A 203 -7.27 -9.48 -16.99
CA GLU A 203 -8.41 -9.74 -17.85
C GLU A 203 -8.10 -9.35 -19.32
N ASN A 204 -8.32 -10.28 -20.24
CA ASN A 204 -8.17 -10.09 -21.68
C ASN A 204 -6.76 -9.68 -22.19
N ILE A 205 -5.70 -9.87 -21.40
CA ILE A 205 -4.31 -9.56 -21.83
C ILE A 205 -3.57 -10.77 -22.42
N GLY A 206 -4.24 -11.91 -22.63
CA GLY A 206 -3.62 -13.10 -23.22
C GLY A 206 -2.71 -13.86 -22.26
N THR A 207 -2.91 -13.77 -20.95
CA THR A 207 -2.08 -14.45 -19.95
C THR A 207 -2.12 -15.96 -20.11
N ASP A 208 -3.24 -16.52 -20.58
CA ASP A 208 -3.45 -17.94 -20.87
C ASP A 208 -2.60 -18.46 -22.04
N GLU A 209 -2.10 -17.58 -22.90
CA GLU A 209 -1.18 -17.93 -23.99
C GLU A 209 0.29 -17.94 -23.56
N GLY A 210 0.63 -17.31 -22.45
CA GLY A 210 2.00 -17.05 -22.02
C GLY A 210 2.70 -16.05 -22.94
N GLY A 211 3.97 -15.79 -22.68
CA GLY A 211 4.78 -14.91 -23.53
C GLY A 211 5.62 -13.93 -22.72
N VAL A 212 6.56 -13.27 -23.41
CA VAL A 212 7.45 -12.28 -22.81
C VAL A 212 7.32 -10.97 -23.59
N TYR A 213 6.72 -9.97 -22.94
CA TYR A 213 6.35 -8.70 -23.54
C TYR A 213 7.07 -7.56 -22.80
N HIS A 214 8.14 -7.05 -23.39
CA HIS A 214 8.96 -5.98 -22.84
C HIS A 214 8.88 -4.72 -23.72
N GLY A 215 8.50 -3.58 -23.16
CA GLY A 215 8.33 -2.33 -23.90
C GLY A 215 6.94 -2.20 -24.54
N ILE A 216 6.90 -1.66 -25.76
CA ILE A 216 5.64 -1.38 -26.47
C ILE A 216 5.10 -2.66 -27.10
N HIS A 217 4.04 -3.20 -26.51
CA HIS A 217 3.27 -4.35 -26.96
C HIS A 217 1.79 -4.12 -26.68
N GLU A 218 0.91 -4.72 -27.48
CA GLU A 218 -0.54 -4.63 -27.29
C GLU A 218 -0.94 -5.13 -25.90
N GLU A 219 -0.39 -6.25 -25.46
CA GLU A 219 -0.64 -6.87 -24.16
C GLU A 219 -0.22 -5.97 -23.00
N ASN A 220 0.91 -5.26 -23.12
CA ASN A 220 1.34 -4.27 -22.13
C ASN A 220 0.41 -3.04 -22.11
N GLY A 221 -0.11 -2.63 -23.27
CA GLY A 221 -1.12 -1.58 -23.37
C GLY A 221 -2.40 -1.97 -22.65
N LEU A 222 -2.93 -3.16 -22.93
CA LEU A 222 -4.13 -3.69 -22.27
C LEU A 222 -3.93 -3.84 -20.75
N LEU A 223 -2.75 -4.31 -20.29
CA LEU A 223 -2.42 -4.38 -18.88
C LEU A 223 -2.51 -2.99 -18.22
N MET A 224 -1.94 -1.97 -18.86
CA MET A 224 -1.95 -0.61 -18.30
C MET A 224 -3.35 0.02 -18.34
N ASP A 225 -4.12 -0.25 -19.39
CA ASP A 225 -5.52 0.18 -19.50
C ASP A 225 -6.39 -0.47 -18.39
N ASN A 226 -6.16 -1.74 -18.09
CA ASN A 226 -6.89 -2.46 -17.03
C ASN A 226 -6.76 -1.79 -15.67
N PHE A 227 -5.60 -1.23 -15.31
CA PHE A 227 -5.44 -0.51 -14.03
C PHE A 227 -6.46 0.60 -13.84
N SER A 228 -6.85 1.30 -14.91
CA SER A 228 -7.79 2.43 -14.84
C SER A 228 -9.22 2.07 -15.23
N GLN A 229 -9.45 1.04 -16.06
CA GLN A 229 -10.74 0.75 -16.68
C GLN A 229 -11.48 -0.44 -16.06
N ASN A 230 -10.77 -1.42 -15.49
CA ASN A 230 -11.37 -2.68 -15.03
C ASN A 230 -11.66 -2.75 -13.53
N ASN A 231 -11.75 -1.61 -12.83
CA ASN A 231 -11.96 -1.57 -11.38
C ASN A 231 -10.94 -2.45 -10.62
N VAL A 232 -9.68 -2.39 -11.02
CA VAL A 232 -8.59 -3.08 -10.30
C VAL A 232 -8.53 -2.58 -8.87
N PHE A 233 -8.69 -1.27 -8.69
CA PHE A 233 -8.69 -0.65 -7.36
C PHE A 233 -10.12 -0.45 -6.85
N THR A 234 -10.44 -1.13 -5.74
CA THR A 234 -11.77 -1.04 -5.13
C THR A 234 -11.66 -0.73 -3.64
N VAL A 235 -12.70 -0.09 -3.10
CA VAL A 235 -12.81 0.15 -1.65
C VAL A 235 -13.15 -1.17 -0.96
N PRO A 236 -12.41 -1.55 0.11
CA PRO A 236 -12.75 -2.73 0.90
C PRO A 236 -14.18 -2.65 1.46
N GLU A 237 -15.02 -3.65 1.21
CA GLU A 237 -16.44 -3.66 1.61
C GLU A 237 -16.66 -3.50 3.13
N ASN A 238 -15.66 -3.84 3.95
CA ASN A 238 -15.72 -3.78 5.41
C ASN A 238 -15.17 -2.47 6.02
N LEU A 239 -15.00 -1.40 5.22
CA LEU A 239 -14.74 -0.05 5.76
C LEU A 239 -15.97 0.55 6.45
N ASN A 240 -17.11 -0.16 6.54
CA ASN A 240 -18.19 0.18 7.45
C ASN A 240 -17.66 0.11 8.89
N LEU A 241 -17.05 1.21 9.34
CA LEU A 241 -16.88 1.65 10.74
C LEU A 241 -17.00 0.55 11.84
N LYS A 242 -16.47 -0.64 11.60
CA LYS A 242 -15.87 -1.36 12.69
C LYS A 242 -14.64 -0.51 13.00
N GLU A 243 -14.66 0.19 14.12
CA GLU A 243 -13.48 0.83 14.68
C GLU A 243 -12.27 0.01 14.22
N ILE A 244 -11.41 0.61 13.38
CA ILE A 244 -10.11 -0.01 13.11
C ILE A 244 -9.55 -0.12 14.49
N SER A 245 -9.57 -1.33 15.01
CA SER A 245 -9.10 -1.57 16.35
C SER A 245 -7.67 -1.07 16.31
N ILE A 246 -7.44 0.04 17.03
CA ILE A 246 -6.11 0.56 17.29
C ILE A 246 -5.22 -0.66 17.42
N SER A 247 -4.15 -0.75 16.60
CA SER A 247 -3.27 -1.92 16.59
C SER A 247 -2.95 -2.31 18.02
N ASN A 248 -2.94 -3.60 18.33
CA ASN A 248 -2.57 -4.04 19.66
C ASN A 248 -1.26 -3.37 20.05
N THR A 249 -1.19 -2.76 21.21
CA THR A 249 0.03 -2.06 21.63
C THR A 249 0.78 -2.85 22.67
N ALA A 250 2.10 -2.88 22.55
CA ALA A 250 3.00 -3.50 23.51
C ALA A 250 4.04 -2.48 23.96
N PHE A 251 4.04 -2.13 25.23
CA PHE A 251 4.92 -1.12 25.80
C PHE A 251 5.36 -1.46 27.24
N PRO A 252 6.44 -0.88 27.73
CA PRO A 252 7.41 -0.05 27.01
C PRO A 252 8.25 -0.87 26.00
N ASN A 253 8.78 -0.21 24.99
CA ASN A 253 9.79 -0.78 24.09
C ASN A 253 10.92 0.26 23.91
N PRO A 254 12.13 0.03 24.44
CA PRO A 254 12.61 -1.18 25.14
C PRO A 254 11.91 -1.47 26.48
N PHE A 255 11.81 -2.77 26.84
CA PHE A 255 11.23 -3.24 28.09
C PHE A 255 12.29 -3.84 29.03
N SER A 256 11.96 -3.95 30.31
CA SER A 256 12.83 -4.61 31.32
C SER A 256 12.12 -5.81 31.93
N ASN A 257 11.32 -5.60 32.96
CA ASN A 257 10.72 -6.68 33.76
C ASN A 257 9.31 -7.06 33.34
N THR A 258 8.63 -6.16 32.63
CA THR A 258 7.23 -6.34 32.23
C THR A 258 6.96 -5.70 30.89
N ILE A 259 6.00 -6.29 30.14
CA ILE A 259 5.38 -5.72 28.95
C ILE A 259 3.91 -5.51 29.27
N GLN A 260 3.39 -4.32 29.00
CA GLN A 260 1.95 -4.06 29.00
C GLN A 260 1.43 -4.27 27.58
N LEU A 261 0.34 -5.02 27.45
CA LEU A 261 -0.37 -5.25 26.21
C LEU A 261 -1.75 -4.62 26.30
N ASP A 262 -2.12 -3.87 25.28
CA ASP A 262 -3.49 -3.42 25.10
C ASP A 262 -4.08 -4.17 23.91
N LEU A 263 -5.00 -5.11 24.18
CA LEU A 263 -5.56 -6.03 23.20
C LEU A 263 -6.97 -5.61 22.80
N ASN A 264 -7.20 -5.50 21.52
CA ASN A 264 -8.49 -5.11 20.95
C ASN A 264 -9.46 -6.29 20.82
N GLU A 265 -8.95 -7.51 20.83
CA GLU A 265 -9.72 -8.75 20.73
C GLU A 265 -9.15 -9.84 21.64
N ASN A 266 -9.95 -10.87 21.91
CA ASN A 266 -9.43 -12.10 22.52
C ASN A 266 -8.38 -12.72 21.63
N SER A 267 -7.16 -12.88 22.13
CA SER A 267 -6.00 -13.24 21.34
C SER A 267 -5.17 -14.34 21.98
N ILE A 268 -4.44 -15.08 21.12
CA ILE A 268 -3.33 -15.93 21.53
C ILE A 268 -2.06 -15.11 21.29
N VAL A 269 -1.33 -14.82 22.38
CA VAL A 269 -0.09 -14.04 22.35
C VAL A 269 1.09 -14.98 22.52
N LYS A 270 2.02 -14.97 21.57
CA LYS A 270 3.22 -15.80 21.55
C LYS A 270 4.48 -14.93 21.54
N ILE A 271 5.45 -15.29 22.34
CA ILE A 271 6.76 -14.61 22.38
C ILE A 271 7.80 -15.52 21.77
N TYR A 272 8.49 -15.04 20.76
CA TYR A 272 9.59 -15.77 20.09
C TYR A 272 10.91 -15.05 20.32
N ASN A 273 11.97 -15.84 20.47
CA ASN A 273 13.34 -15.32 20.46
C ASN A 273 13.84 -15.08 19.01
N PRO A 274 15.03 -14.46 18.81
CA PRO A 274 15.54 -14.11 17.48
C PRO A 274 15.76 -15.29 16.53
N ILE A 275 15.85 -16.52 17.04
CA ILE A 275 16.01 -17.74 16.25
C ILE A 275 14.67 -18.44 15.97
N GLY A 276 13.53 -17.75 16.24
CA GLY A 276 12.19 -18.27 15.99
C GLY A 276 11.68 -19.33 16.99
N LYS A 277 12.40 -19.56 18.10
CA LYS A 277 11.96 -20.49 19.14
C LYS A 277 10.87 -19.81 20.00
N LEU A 278 9.74 -20.47 20.18
CA LEU A 278 8.69 -20.06 21.11
C LEU A 278 9.25 -20.06 22.54
N VAL A 279 9.11 -18.93 23.23
CA VAL A 279 9.57 -18.71 24.61
C VAL A 279 8.40 -18.78 25.57
N ASP A 280 7.26 -18.21 25.19
CA ASP A 280 6.06 -18.17 26.02
C ASP A 280 4.80 -18.04 25.18
N GLU A 281 3.62 -18.47 25.74
CA GLU A 281 2.32 -18.40 25.09
C GLU A 281 1.22 -18.08 26.13
N TYR A 282 0.35 -17.14 25.77
CA TYR A 282 -0.77 -16.67 26.61
C TYR A 282 -2.07 -16.66 25.81
N LYS A 283 -3.18 -17.06 26.45
CA LYS A 283 -4.53 -16.81 25.94
C LYS A 283 -5.13 -15.67 26.74
N LEU A 284 -5.34 -14.54 26.10
CA LEU A 284 -5.73 -13.29 26.75
C LEU A 284 -7.05 -12.79 26.16
N ASP A 285 -7.90 -12.22 27.01
CA ASP A 285 -9.13 -11.55 26.59
C ASP A 285 -8.87 -10.09 26.15
N LYS A 286 -9.86 -9.49 25.49
CA LYS A 286 -9.81 -8.07 25.09
C LYS A 286 -9.72 -7.18 26.32
N ARG A 287 -8.58 -6.65 26.63
CA ARG A 287 -8.28 -5.60 27.63
C ARG A 287 -6.78 -5.36 27.74
N GLN A 288 -6.38 -4.54 28.71
CA GLN A 288 -4.97 -4.38 29.07
C GLN A 288 -4.48 -5.56 29.94
N HIS A 289 -3.31 -6.09 29.58
CA HIS A 289 -2.62 -7.15 30.29
C HIS A 289 -1.19 -6.75 30.62
N GLN A 290 -0.66 -7.32 31.68
CA GLN A 290 0.75 -7.18 32.05
C GLN A 290 1.41 -8.56 32.01
N ILE A 291 2.44 -8.71 31.16
CA ILE A 291 3.24 -9.94 31.07
C ILE A 291 4.53 -9.73 31.84
N ASN A 292 4.84 -10.66 32.74
CA ASN A 292 6.11 -10.68 33.45
C ASN A 292 7.19 -11.28 32.53
N THR A 293 8.27 -10.55 32.33
CA THR A 293 9.38 -10.90 31.44
C THR A 293 10.72 -10.99 32.13
N GLN A 294 10.74 -11.07 33.47
CA GLN A 294 11.98 -11.11 34.28
C GLN A 294 12.91 -12.27 33.92
N THR A 295 12.35 -13.40 33.46
CA THR A 295 13.10 -14.60 33.09
C THR A 295 13.71 -14.53 31.69
N LEU A 296 13.34 -13.54 30.88
CA LEU A 296 13.89 -13.37 29.54
C LEU A 296 15.28 -12.74 29.61
N LEU A 297 16.16 -13.17 28.73
CA LEU A 297 17.49 -12.57 28.59
C LEU A 297 17.39 -11.26 27.78
N ASN A 298 18.39 -10.37 27.95
CA ASN A 298 18.48 -9.16 27.14
C ASN A 298 18.61 -9.52 25.65
N GLY A 299 17.87 -8.81 24.81
CA GLY A 299 17.88 -9.06 23.37
C GLY A 299 16.57 -8.74 22.67
N ILE A 300 16.48 -9.09 21.39
CA ILE A 300 15.31 -8.87 20.55
C ILE A 300 14.32 -10.03 20.73
N TYR A 301 13.03 -9.72 20.74
CA TYR A 301 11.92 -10.69 20.75
C TYR A 301 10.87 -10.28 19.72
N ILE A 302 10.14 -11.27 19.20
CA ILE A 302 8.96 -11.06 18.37
C ILE A 302 7.75 -11.50 19.20
N LEU A 303 6.85 -10.56 19.41
CA LEU A 303 5.53 -10.79 19.99
C LEU A 303 4.53 -11.01 18.86
N SER A 304 3.95 -12.20 18.75
CA SER A 304 2.93 -12.52 17.75
C SER A 304 1.57 -12.57 18.45
N ILE A 305 0.65 -11.75 18.01
CA ILE A 305 -0.72 -11.62 18.55
C ILE A 305 -1.69 -12.17 17.51
N GLN A 306 -2.28 -13.31 17.79
CA GLN A 306 -3.24 -14.01 16.91
C GLN A 306 -4.66 -13.81 17.42
N SER A 307 -5.52 -13.15 16.64
CA SER A 307 -6.94 -12.93 16.93
C SER A 307 -7.84 -13.48 15.83
N LYS A 308 -9.15 -13.24 15.93
CA LYS A 308 -10.07 -13.57 14.83
C LYS A 308 -9.87 -12.70 13.60
N SER A 309 -9.36 -11.47 13.79
CA SER A 309 -9.10 -10.50 12.71
C SER A 309 -7.79 -10.75 11.98
N GLY A 310 -6.90 -11.63 12.50
CA GLY A 310 -5.61 -11.92 11.89
C GLY A 310 -4.46 -12.07 12.89
N THR A 311 -3.24 -12.01 12.37
CA THR A 311 -2.00 -12.09 13.17
C THR A 311 -1.21 -10.80 13.03
N GLU A 312 -0.83 -10.21 14.16
CA GLU A 312 0.05 -9.05 14.25
C GLU A 312 1.38 -9.43 14.90
N ASN A 313 2.50 -8.90 14.39
CA ASN A 313 3.83 -9.16 14.94
C ASN A 313 4.49 -7.84 15.38
N ILE A 314 4.88 -7.76 16.64
CA ILE A 314 5.54 -6.59 17.23
C ILE A 314 6.96 -6.97 17.63
N LYS A 315 7.95 -6.21 17.15
CA LYS A 315 9.35 -6.35 17.55
C LYS A 315 9.61 -5.61 18.87
N LEU A 316 10.13 -6.31 19.85
CA LEU A 316 10.41 -5.77 21.18
C LEU A 316 11.91 -5.93 21.50
N LEU A 317 12.46 -4.95 22.22
CA LEU A 317 13.84 -4.97 22.72
C LEU A 317 13.84 -5.06 24.24
N LYS A 318 14.47 -6.09 24.81
CA LYS A 318 14.69 -6.21 26.24
C LYS A 318 16.08 -5.69 26.62
N ASN A 319 16.10 -4.78 27.61
CA ASN A 319 17.29 -4.22 28.25
C ASN A 319 17.62 -4.93 29.57
#